data_c85f7559f99c44b7afee41fe350e4841
#
_entry.id   c85f7559f99c44b7afee41fe350e4841
#
_cell.length_a   1.000
_cell.length_b   1.000
_cell.length_c   1.000
_cell.angle_alpha   90.00
_cell.angle_beta   90.00
_cell.angle_gamma   90.00
#
_symmetry.space_group_name_H-M   'P 1'
#
loop_
_entity.id
_entity.type
_entity.pdbx_description
1 polymer ?
#
loop_
_entity_poly.entity_id
_entity_poly.type
_entity_poly.pdbx_seq_one_letter_code
_entity_poly.pdbx_strand_id
1 'polypeptide(L)'
;EKSPSFSVNAEAGLYYCFGCQAKGDAISFVRAMEHLDFVDAVRRLADKAGITIREDGTGGKDNQRRKVFLDAMEQATEWYHHRLLTGSDAGQARDYLRSRGYDGEVVRRFRLGWAPDAWDALCSTLHLSEEVAAGSGLGFVNRRGRLQDAFRARILFPICDPSGNPVALGGRVLPGSPDPAKYKNSAETPIYSKRRTLYALNWAKQDIIRSGEVVVCEGYTDVIGFFEAGIERAVATCGTALAEEHVKLLRNFASRVVLAFDADRAGQSAAGRFYEWERRLEIDVAVAALPPGSDPADLARIDPGALRAAVERAKPFLRFRVERILDAADLTTPEGRAKAADAALGAVAEHPDDLVRDQYVMMVAERCRLEPHQLRERLERLRREGPRPAPAGRADAHDEGSGRAWGGDPGEPGGGDRTWGDAGSGGGGPRNGHSAGEFRPGLEALRLAIHRPEDVGHRLEAALFRDDVQRAAFLALVEADDLHQAIDGAPPEVEALLVRLTVEEPRSQPDEVVLQLVRDAARRELSLITAEARTSPAAMEEAARATGWVQELDDPATSVAATASLVAWLVVRSQTNGSGQYT
;
A
#
# COMPACT_ATOMS: atom_id res chain seq x y z
N GLU A 1 -22.34 -22.27 8.02
CA GLU A 1 -22.03 -23.72 8.17
C GLU A 1 -23.26 -24.48 8.69
N LYS A 2 -23.45 -25.69 8.20
CA LYS A 2 -24.57 -26.56 8.66
C LYS A 2 -24.29 -27.22 10.02
N SER A 3 -23.03 -27.28 10.44
CA SER A 3 -22.57 -27.77 11.74
C SER A 3 -21.45 -26.87 12.26
N PRO A 4 -21.46 -26.53 13.57
CA PRO A 4 -20.42 -25.69 14.17
C PRO A 4 -19.05 -26.32 14.02
N SER A 5 -18.11 -25.62 13.40
CA SER A 5 -16.73 -26.07 13.21
C SER A 5 -15.69 -25.18 13.88
N PHE A 6 -16.13 -24.11 14.55
CA PHE A 6 -15.26 -23.17 15.25
C PHE A 6 -15.08 -23.60 16.71
N SER A 7 -13.85 -23.81 17.15
CA SER A 7 -13.49 -24.21 18.50
C SER A 7 -12.57 -23.19 19.15
N VAL A 8 -12.79 -22.91 20.44
CA VAL A 8 -11.96 -22.00 21.24
C VAL A 8 -11.43 -22.76 22.45
N ASN A 9 -10.12 -22.71 22.64
CA ASN A 9 -9.49 -23.14 23.87
C ASN A 9 -9.21 -21.90 24.74
N ALA A 10 -10.04 -21.67 25.74
CA ALA A 10 -9.98 -20.50 26.58
C ALA A 10 -8.72 -20.51 27.49
N GLU A 11 -8.20 -21.68 27.89
CA GLU A 11 -7.02 -21.82 28.73
C GLU A 11 -5.74 -21.48 27.97
N ALA A 12 -5.66 -21.91 26.70
CA ALA A 12 -4.54 -21.62 25.81
C ALA A 12 -4.69 -20.26 25.11
N GLY A 13 -5.87 -19.60 25.19
CA GLY A 13 -6.15 -18.35 24.48
C GLY A 13 -6.17 -18.49 22.95
N LEU A 14 -6.42 -19.70 22.43
CA LEU A 14 -6.34 -20.03 21.00
C LEU A 14 -7.68 -20.44 20.42
N TYR A 15 -7.87 -20.20 19.11
CA TYR A 15 -9.00 -20.73 18.35
C TYR A 15 -8.55 -21.55 17.13
N TYR A 16 -9.41 -22.46 16.70
CA TYR A 16 -9.25 -23.22 15.46
C TYR A 16 -10.64 -23.47 14.82
N CYS A 17 -10.73 -23.24 13.52
CA CYS A 17 -11.93 -23.56 12.74
C CYS A 17 -11.65 -24.78 11.84
N PHE A 18 -12.34 -25.89 12.11
CA PHE A 18 -12.19 -27.12 11.32
C PHE A 18 -12.78 -27.00 9.90
N GLY A 19 -13.66 -26.01 9.66
CA GLY A 19 -14.25 -25.76 8.34
C GLY A 19 -13.31 -25.04 7.38
N CYS A 20 -12.73 -23.92 7.80
CA CYS A 20 -11.85 -23.10 6.96
C CYS A 20 -10.37 -23.13 7.38
N GLN A 21 -10.01 -23.90 8.42
CA GLN A 21 -8.67 -24.05 8.99
C GLN A 21 -8.07 -22.74 9.55
N ALA A 22 -8.88 -21.69 9.73
CA ALA A 22 -8.45 -20.47 10.39
C ALA A 22 -8.07 -20.77 11.85
N LYS A 23 -6.93 -20.29 12.29
CA LYS A 23 -6.39 -20.52 13.63
C LYS A 23 -5.62 -19.28 14.11
N GLY A 24 -5.48 -19.15 15.42
CA GLY A 24 -4.70 -18.08 16.04
C GLY A 24 -5.14 -17.79 17.47
N ASP A 25 -4.66 -16.68 17.99
CA ASP A 25 -5.00 -16.11 19.29
C ASP A 25 -6.12 -15.05 19.19
N ALA A 26 -6.45 -14.40 20.29
CA ALA A 26 -7.45 -13.33 20.32
C ALA A 26 -7.10 -12.15 19.41
N ILE A 27 -5.80 -11.80 19.29
CA ILE A 27 -5.34 -10.70 18.43
C ILE A 27 -5.53 -11.09 16.97
N SER A 28 -5.10 -12.28 16.58
CA SER A 28 -5.28 -12.83 15.24
C SER A 28 -6.75 -12.91 14.84
N PHE A 29 -7.62 -13.30 15.80
CA PHE A 29 -9.07 -13.35 15.59
C PHE A 29 -9.64 -11.96 15.30
N VAL A 30 -9.33 -10.97 16.14
CA VAL A 30 -9.84 -9.59 15.95
C VAL A 30 -9.29 -8.98 14.67
N ARG A 31 -8.01 -9.22 14.35
CA ARG A 31 -7.41 -8.80 13.06
C ARG A 31 -8.19 -9.36 11.88
N ALA A 32 -8.50 -10.66 11.91
CA ALA A 32 -9.22 -11.32 10.83
C ALA A 32 -10.69 -10.88 10.74
N MET A 33 -11.37 -10.72 11.88
CA MET A 33 -12.81 -10.39 11.91
C MET A 33 -13.11 -8.91 11.70
N GLU A 34 -12.27 -8.02 12.22
CA GLU A 34 -12.44 -6.57 12.10
C GLU A 34 -11.53 -5.95 11.04
N HIS A 35 -10.67 -6.77 10.39
CA HIS A 35 -9.69 -6.37 9.38
C HIS A 35 -8.79 -5.23 9.84
N LEU A 36 -8.32 -5.34 11.08
CA LEU A 36 -7.42 -4.39 11.71
C LEU A 36 -5.96 -4.80 11.50
N ASP A 37 -5.04 -3.84 11.56
CA ASP A 37 -3.64 -4.16 11.72
C ASP A 37 -3.35 -4.67 13.15
N PHE A 38 -2.11 -5.13 13.39
CA PHE A 38 -1.75 -5.69 14.68
C PHE A 38 -1.94 -4.70 15.83
N VAL A 39 -1.49 -3.46 15.64
CA VAL A 39 -1.52 -2.43 16.68
C VAL A 39 -2.96 -2.02 17.01
N ASP A 40 -3.79 -1.84 16.00
CA ASP A 40 -5.19 -1.47 16.18
C ASP A 40 -6.01 -2.61 16.80
N ALA A 41 -5.71 -3.88 16.46
CA ALA A 41 -6.34 -5.03 17.10
C ALA A 41 -5.96 -5.14 18.58
N VAL A 42 -4.68 -4.93 18.93
CA VAL A 42 -4.21 -4.90 20.32
C VAL A 42 -4.90 -3.78 21.11
N ARG A 43 -4.98 -2.56 20.55
CA ARG A 43 -5.70 -1.43 21.17
C ARG A 43 -7.17 -1.76 21.39
N ARG A 44 -7.83 -2.31 20.36
CA ARG A 44 -9.25 -2.71 20.43
C ARG A 44 -9.52 -3.72 21.54
N LEU A 45 -8.64 -4.70 21.68
CA LEU A 45 -8.73 -5.71 22.75
C LEU A 45 -8.44 -5.13 24.13
N ALA A 46 -7.45 -4.27 24.24
CA ALA A 46 -7.10 -3.60 25.47
C ALA A 46 -8.24 -2.70 25.97
N ASP A 47 -8.85 -1.89 25.11
CA ASP A 47 -10.02 -1.07 25.42
C ASP A 47 -11.18 -1.93 25.90
N LYS A 48 -11.46 -3.05 25.22
CA LYS A 48 -12.51 -3.99 25.59
C LYS A 48 -12.26 -4.69 26.93
N ALA A 49 -10.98 -4.95 27.23
CA ALA A 49 -10.58 -5.60 28.49
C ALA A 49 -10.35 -4.60 29.63
N GLY A 50 -10.45 -3.28 29.39
CA GLY A 50 -10.12 -2.23 30.36
C GLY A 50 -8.64 -2.18 30.71
N ILE A 51 -7.76 -2.69 29.83
CA ILE A 51 -6.32 -2.71 30.04
C ILE A 51 -5.71 -1.44 29.45
N THR A 52 -5.00 -0.68 30.26
CA THR A 52 -4.21 0.44 29.78
C THR A 52 -2.89 -0.08 29.23
N ILE A 53 -2.70 0.01 27.93
CA ILE A 53 -1.43 -0.35 27.27
C ILE A 53 -0.38 0.66 27.75
N ARG A 54 0.66 0.17 28.41
CA ARG A 54 1.85 0.98 28.74
C ARG A 54 2.78 0.89 27.53
N GLU A 55 2.98 2.03 26.88
CA GLU A 55 3.99 2.15 25.83
C GLU A 55 5.28 2.65 26.48
N ASP A 56 6.31 1.82 26.50
CA ASP A 56 7.61 2.19 27.02
C ASP A 56 8.33 3.09 26.02
N GLY A 57 8.56 4.35 26.37
CA GLY A 57 9.33 5.30 25.57
C GLY A 57 8.54 6.46 24.96
N THR A 58 9.06 7.04 23.89
CA THR A 58 8.54 8.24 23.19
C THR A 58 7.13 8.08 22.62
N GLY A 59 6.64 6.84 22.40
CA GLY A 59 5.32 6.52 21.86
C GLY A 59 4.14 6.99 22.74
N GLY A 60 4.29 7.00 24.05
CA GLY A 60 3.19 7.38 24.96
C GLY A 60 2.74 8.84 24.82
N LYS A 61 3.67 9.78 24.56
CA LYS A 61 3.34 11.20 24.31
C LYS A 61 2.68 11.40 22.95
N ASP A 62 3.15 10.70 21.93
CA ASP A 62 2.59 10.79 20.58
C ASP A 62 1.18 10.21 20.51
N ASN A 63 0.91 9.10 21.21
CA ASN A 63 -0.42 8.52 21.30
C ASN A 63 -1.39 9.41 22.09
N GLN A 64 -0.97 9.99 23.19
CA GLN A 64 -1.79 10.95 23.92
C GLN A 64 -2.11 12.18 23.06
N ARG A 65 -1.13 12.68 22.33
CA ARG A 65 -1.29 13.79 21.39
C ARG A 65 -2.24 13.43 20.25
N ARG A 66 -2.07 12.23 19.66
CA ARG A 66 -2.98 11.69 18.62
C ARG A 66 -4.42 11.61 19.13
N LYS A 67 -4.62 11.12 20.36
CA LYS A 67 -5.95 11.03 20.98
C LYS A 67 -6.60 12.42 21.11
N VAL A 68 -5.86 13.42 21.56
CA VAL A 68 -6.34 14.80 21.66
C VAL A 68 -6.79 15.33 20.30
N PHE A 69 -6.07 15.03 19.21
CA PHE A 69 -6.45 15.45 17.86
C PHE A 69 -7.71 14.73 17.36
N LEU A 70 -7.86 13.44 17.65
CA LEU A 70 -9.06 12.67 17.29
C LEU A 70 -10.28 13.15 18.07
N ASP A 71 -10.15 13.41 19.37
CA ASP A 71 -11.23 13.96 20.21
C ASP A 71 -11.67 15.35 19.71
N ALA A 72 -10.73 16.20 19.31
CA ALA A 72 -11.04 17.51 18.72
C ALA A 72 -11.77 17.39 17.37
N MET A 73 -11.34 16.43 16.52
CA MET A 73 -11.97 16.18 15.22
C MET A 73 -13.40 15.63 15.39
N GLU A 74 -13.62 14.73 16.36
CA GLU A 74 -14.97 14.22 16.68
C GLU A 74 -15.89 15.36 17.16
N GLN A 75 -15.44 16.20 18.10
CA GLN A 75 -16.21 17.34 18.58
C GLN A 75 -16.52 18.34 17.47
N ALA A 76 -15.55 18.59 16.57
CA ALA A 76 -15.75 19.47 15.42
C ALA A 76 -16.77 18.90 14.44
N THR A 77 -16.68 17.58 14.15
CA THR A 77 -17.62 16.88 13.27
C THR A 77 -19.05 16.98 13.81
N GLU A 78 -19.23 16.72 15.10
CA GLU A 78 -20.53 16.83 15.78
C GLU A 78 -21.05 18.28 15.76
N TRP A 79 -20.20 19.26 16.04
CA TRP A 79 -20.57 20.67 16.03
C TRP A 79 -21.03 21.12 14.63
N TYR A 80 -20.31 20.78 13.58
CA TYR A 80 -20.68 21.13 12.20
C TYR A 80 -21.95 20.39 11.75
N HIS A 81 -22.11 19.13 12.16
CA HIS A 81 -23.30 18.34 11.86
C HIS A 81 -24.55 18.94 12.53
N HIS A 82 -24.46 19.20 13.84
CA HIS A 82 -25.55 19.87 14.58
C HIS A 82 -25.90 21.24 13.95
N ARG A 83 -24.89 22.02 13.54
CA ARG A 83 -25.10 23.30 12.88
C ARG A 83 -25.81 23.17 11.53
N LEU A 84 -25.49 22.15 10.72
CA LEU A 84 -26.23 21.87 9.50
C LEU A 84 -27.70 21.58 9.79
N LEU A 85 -28.00 20.81 10.83
CA LEU A 85 -29.38 20.40 11.15
C LEU A 85 -30.19 21.56 11.76
N THR A 86 -29.63 22.36 12.63
CA THR A 86 -30.36 23.32 13.47
C THR A 86 -29.99 24.80 13.24
N GLY A 87 -28.82 25.09 12.65
CA GLY A 87 -28.33 26.45 12.50
C GLY A 87 -29.20 27.28 11.55
N SER A 88 -29.52 28.53 11.96
CA SER A 88 -30.30 29.46 11.13
C SER A 88 -29.56 29.89 9.86
N ASP A 89 -28.23 29.93 9.90
CA ASP A 89 -27.33 30.25 8.81
C ASP A 89 -27.11 29.09 7.81
N ALA A 90 -27.53 27.87 8.15
CA ALA A 90 -27.40 26.68 7.31
C ALA A 90 -28.57 26.50 6.30
N GLY A 91 -29.50 27.43 6.19
CA GLY A 91 -30.67 27.31 5.33
C GLY A 91 -30.32 26.99 3.87
N GLN A 92 -29.43 27.78 3.27
CA GLN A 92 -28.99 27.58 1.88
C GLN A 92 -28.27 26.23 1.69
N ALA A 93 -27.48 25.77 2.69
CA ALA A 93 -26.83 24.49 2.63
C ALA A 93 -27.84 23.34 2.64
N ARG A 94 -28.87 23.41 3.48
CA ARG A 94 -29.98 22.43 3.50
C ARG A 94 -30.76 22.39 2.20
N ASP A 95 -31.06 23.59 1.63
CA ASP A 95 -31.78 23.70 0.33
C ASP A 95 -30.96 23.10 -0.79
N TYR A 96 -29.64 23.35 -0.80
CA TYR A 96 -28.73 22.76 -1.77
C TYR A 96 -28.70 21.23 -1.64
N LEU A 97 -28.57 20.67 -0.43
CA LEU A 97 -28.57 19.22 -0.21
C LEU A 97 -29.88 18.58 -0.67
N ARG A 98 -31.04 19.19 -0.37
CA ARG A 98 -32.34 18.74 -0.89
C ARG A 98 -32.42 18.78 -2.41
N SER A 99 -31.85 19.82 -3.05
CA SER A 99 -31.82 19.91 -4.51
C SER A 99 -30.98 18.82 -5.17
N ARG A 100 -30.01 18.25 -4.41
CA ARG A 100 -29.20 17.10 -4.82
C ARG A 100 -29.87 15.74 -4.51
N GLY A 101 -31.05 15.75 -3.89
CA GLY A 101 -31.76 14.54 -3.49
C GLY A 101 -31.40 14.02 -2.09
N TYR A 102 -30.48 14.66 -1.37
CA TYR A 102 -30.03 14.19 -0.05
C TYR A 102 -31.07 14.51 1.02
N ASP A 103 -31.70 13.48 1.52
CA ASP A 103 -32.69 13.57 2.59
C ASP A 103 -32.02 13.62 3.99
N GLY A 104 -32.86 13.61 5.04
CA GLY A 104 -32.36 13.64 6.41
C GLY A 104 -31.67 12.33 6.83
N GLU A 105 -31.90 11.21 6.18
CA GLU A 105 -31.23 9.95 6.45
C GLU A 105 -29.81 9.99 5.91
N VAL A 106 -29.63 10.38 4.65
CA VAL A 106 -28.30 10.57 4.03
C VAL A 106 -27.47 11.57 4.83
N VAL A 107 -28.05 12.73 5.19
CA VAL A 107 -27.34 13.76 5.98
C VAL A 107 -26.86 13.22 7.32
N ARG A 108 -27.68 12.44 8.03
CA ARG A 108 -27.28 11.83 9.31
C ARG A 108 -26.33 10.68 9.14
N ARG A 109 -26.54 9.79 8.17
CA ARG A 109 -25.66 8.63 7.92
C ARG A 109 -24.24 9.06 7.62
N PHE A 110 -24.07 10.04 6.74
CA PHE A 110 -22.74 10.56 6.37
C PHE A 110 -22.26 11.69 7.27
N ARG A 111 -23.02 12.04 8.33
CA ARG A 111 -22.70 13.09 9.30
C ARG A 111 -22.33 14.43 8.62
N LEU A 112 -23.04 14.79 7.53
CA LEU A 112 -22.75 16.00 6.78
C LEU A 112 -22.86 17.22 7.70
N GLY A 113 -21.95 18.21 7.51
CA GLY A 113 -21.84 19.38 8.36
C GLY A 113 -21.95 20.70 7.58
N TRP A 114 -22.11 21.79 8.30
CA TRP A 114 -22.05 23.14 7.78
C TRP A 114 -21.01 23.98 8.50
N ALA A 115 -19.97 24.43 7.75
CA ALA A 115 -19.03 25.44 8.23
C ALA A 115 -19.59 26.83 7.90
N PRO A 116 -19.88 27.66 8.92
CA PRO A 116 -20.44 28.99 8.71
C PRO A 116 -19.46 29.91 7.99
N ASP A 117 -19.97 31.04 7.45
CA ASP A 117 -19.11 32.08 6.89
C ASP A 117 -18.55 32.97 8.02
N ALA A 118 -17.70 32.39 8.83
CA ALA A 118 -17.02 33.04 9.93
C ALA A 118 -15.54 32.58 9.99
N TRP A 119 -14.68 33.43 10.56
CA TRP A 119 -13.24 33.18 10.52
C TRP A 119 -12.73 32.22 11.58
N ASP A 120 -13.39 32.13 12.73
CA ASP A 120 -12.94 31.43 13.92
C ASP A 120 -14.08 30.80 14.74
N ALA A 121 -15.24 30.58 14.13
CA ALA A 121 -16.43 30.11 14.82
C ALA A 121 -16.24 28.77 15.52
N LEU A 122 -15.59 27.80 14.86
CA LEU A 122 -15.28 26.49 15.44
C LEU A 122 -14.21 26.62 16.53
N CYS A 123 -13.06 27.20 16.18
CA CYS A 123 -11.91 27.29 17.10
C CYS A 123 -12.28 28.03 18.39
N SER A 124 -13.09 29.12 18.28
CA SER A 124 -13.58 29.88 19.42
C SER A 124 -14.61 29.09 20.26
N THR A 125 -15.54 28.36 19.62
CA THR A 125 -16.58 27.58 20.32
C THR A 125 -16.00 26.38 21.08
N LEU A 126 -15.06 25.68 20.46
CA LEU A 126 -14.42 24.51 21.07
C LEU A 126 -13.17 24.86 21.90
N HIS A 127 -12.83 26.15 22.00
CA HIS A 127 -11.64 26.65 22.73
C HIS A 127 -10.35 25.93 22.35
N LEU A 128 -10.16 25.68 21.03
CA LEU A 128 -9.01 24.93 20.54
C LEU A 128 -7.73 25.75 20.73
N SER A 129 -6.68 25.10 21.22
CA SER A 129 -5.33 25.68 21.19
C SER A 129 -4.79 25.67 19.75
N GLU A 130 -3.79 26.53 19.47
CA GLU A 130 -3.13 26.58 18.15
C GLU A 130 -2.55 25.20 17.77
N GLU A 131 -1.95 24.50 18.74
CA GLU A 131 -1.39 23.16 18.53
C GLU A 131 -2.48 22.15 18.13
N VAL A 132 -3.60 22.14 18.84
CA VAL A 132 -4.70 21.19 18.56
C VAL A 132 -5.36 21.53 17.24
N ALA A 133 -5.62 22.79 16.96
CA ALA A 133 -6.24 23.21 15.71
C ALA A 133 -5.37 22.87 14.48
N ALA A 134 -4.07 23.13 14.56
CA ALA A 134 -3.13 22.80 13.48
C ALA A 134 -2.91 21.28 13.36
N GLY A 135 -2.70 20.58 14.49
CA GLY A 135 -2.43 19.14 14.50
C GLY A 135 -3.62 18.27 14.07
N SER A 136 -4.86 18.75 14.28
CA SER A 136 -6.07 18.11 13.77
C SER A 136 -6.48 18.59 12.36
N GLY A 137 -5.88 19.69 11.85
CA GLY A 137 -6.26 20.28 10.56
C GLY A 137 -7.58 21.06 10.60
N LEU A 138 -8.09 21.40 11.79
CA LEU A 138 -9.32 22.17 11.98
C LEU A 138 -9.11 23.66 11.87
N GLY A 139 -7.88 24.15 12.10
CA GLY A 139 -7.55 25.57 12.05
C GLY A 139 -6.06 25.80 11.79
N PHE A 140 -5.71 27.05 11.61
CA PHE A 140 -4.33 27.51 11.40
C PHE A 140 -4.15 28.94 11.90
N VAL A 141 -2.91 29.28 12.26
CA VAL A 141 -2.57 30.65 12.63
C VAL A 141 -2.29 31.45 11.37
N ASN A 142 -3.02 32.55 11.16
CA ASN A 142 -2.84 33.40 10.00
C ASN A 142 -1.61 34.34 10.15
N ARG A 143 -1.27 35.09 9.09
CA ARG A 143 -0.14 36.04 9.07
C ARG A 143 -0.21 37.13 10.13
N ARG A 144 -1.38 37.36 10.76
CA ARG A 144 -1.59 38.35 11.81
C ARG A 144 -1.53 37.71 13.22
N GLY A 145 -1.10 36.43 13.34
CA GLY A 145 -1.03 35.72 14.59
C GLY A 145 -2.39 35.35 15.19
N ARG A 146 -3.47 35.28 14.37
CA ARG A 146 -4.81 34.89 14.85
C ARG A 146 -5.15 33.49 14.38
N LEU A 147 -5.69 32.70 15.29
CA LEU A 147 -6.23 31.37 14.97
C LEU A 147 -7.48 31.53 14.09
N GLN A 148 -7.56 30.76 13.01
CA GLN A 148 -8.67 30.75 12.06
C GLN A 148 -9.11 29.32 11.75
N ASP A 149 -10.40 29.15 11.48
CA ASP A 149 -10.99 27.90 11.02
C ASP A 149 -10.45 27.52 9.63
N ALA A 150 -10.14 26.23 9.44
CA ALA A 150 -9.69 25.72 8.14
C ALA A 150 -10.79 25.73 7.08
N PHE A 151 -12.06 25.64 7.47
CA PHE A 151 -13.22 25.60 6.61
C PHE A 151 -14.17 26.75 6.92
N ARG A 152 -14.69 27.38 5.86
CA ARG A 152 -15.64 28.49 5.94
C ARG A 152 -16.60 28.45 4.76
N ALA A 153 -17.87 28.76 4.99
CA ALA A 153 -18.93 28.79 3.97
C ALA A 153 -18.98 27.51 3.12
N ARG A 154 -18.88 26.32 3.76
CA ARG A 154 -18.82 25.05 3.05
C ARG A 154 -19.69 23.97 3.70
N ILE A 155 -20.29 23.12 2.88
CA ILE A 155 -20.80 21.84 3.30
C ILE A 155 -19.61 20.92 3.56
N LEU A 156 -19.65 20.22 4.69
CA LEU A 156 -18.55 19.36 5.14
C LEU A 156 -18.92 17.88 5.07
N PHE A 157 -17.94 17.09 4.67
CA PHE A 157 -17.97 15.63 4.55
C PHE A 157 -16.89 15.07 5.48
N PRO A 158 -17.25 14.48 6.63
CA PRO A 158 -16.25 13.86 7.52
C PRO A 158 -15.56 12.70 6.85
N ILE A 159 -14.25 12.68 6.87
CA ILE A 159 -13.42 11.58 6.39
C ILE A 159 -12.99 10.78 7.61
N CYS A 160 -13.39 9.51 7.67
CA CYS A 160 -13.12 8.64 8.81
C CYS A 160 -12.03 7.61 8.50
N ASP A 161 -11.33 7.17 9.54
CA ASP A 161 -10.51 5.98 9.48
C ASP A 161 -11.39 4.70 9.36
N PRO A 162 -10.82 3.51 9.10
CA PRO A 162 -11.60 2.28 8.99
C PRO A 162 -12.37 1.90 10.26
N SER A 163 -11.99 2.44 11.43
CA SER A 163 -12.67 2.23 12.72
C SER A 163 -13.86 3.17 12.91
N GLY A 164 -14.00 4.20 12.05
CA GLY A 164 -15.09 5.16 12.10
C GLY A 164 -14.77 6.47 12.81
N ASN A 165 -13.53 6.67 13.29
CA ASN A 165 -13.11 7.93 13.88
C ASN A 165 -12.90 8.98 12.79
N PRO A 166 -13.48 10.18 12.84
CA PRO A 166 -13.18 11.24 11.90
C PRO A 166 -11.72 11.67 12.07
N VAL A 167 -11.01 11.73 10.96
CA VAL A 167 -9.58 12.09 10.89
C VAL A 167 -9.34 13.33 10.04
N ALA A 168 -10.31 13.72 9.20
CA ALA A 168 -10.23 14.89 8.32
C ALA A 168 -11.62 15.32 7.87
N LEU A 169 -11.67 16.44 7.16
CA LEU A 169 -12.87 16.97 6.54
C LEU A 169 -12.64 17.29 5.07
N GLY A 170 -13.63 16.98 4.24
CA GLY A 170 -13.77 17.53 2.91
C GLY A 170 -14.82 18.64 2.92
N GLY A 171 -14.58 19.73 2.20
CA GLY A 171 -15.50 20.87 2.16
C GLY A 171 -15.87 21.27 0.75
N ARG A 172 -17.18 21.43 0.46
CA ARG A 172 -17.70 21.91 -0.81
C ARG A 172 -18.38 23.25 -0.64
N VAL A 173 -18.06 24.23 -1.48
CA VAL A 173 -18.77 25.51 -1.50
C VAL A 173 -20.17 25.37 -2.07
N LEU A 174 -21.07 26.27 -1.67
CA LEU A 174 -22.38 26.41 -2.30
C LEU A 174 -22.24 26.99 -3.72
N PRO A 175 -23.19 26.72 -4.64
CA PRO A 175 -23.25 27.37 -5.93
C PRO A 175 -23.28 28.89 -5.78
N GLY A 176 -22.55 29.60 -6.64
CA GLY A 176 -22.45 31.06 -6.58
C GLY A 176 -21.43 31.60 -5.57
N SER A 177 -20.70 30.74 -4.87
CA SER A 177 -19.60 31.16 -4.01
C SER A 177 -18.49 31.86 -4.81
N PRO A 178 -17.90 32.95 -4.29
CA PRO A 178 -16.76 33.61 -4.92
C PRO A 178 -15.45 32.83 -4.77
N ASP A 179 -15.41 31.78 -3.93
CA ASP A 179 -14.22 30.94 -3.74
C ASP A 179 -14.04 30.04 -4.97
N PRO A 180 -12.90 30.15 -5.71
CA PRO A 180 -12.66 29.37 -6.91
C PRO A 180 -12.47 27.87 -6.63
N ALA A 181 -12.10 27.50 -5.41
CA ALA A 181 -11.91 26.12 -5.02
C ALA A 181 -13.24 25.45 -4.66
N LYS A 182 -13.91 24.84 -5.67
CA LYS A 182 -15.18 24.11 -5.48
C LYS A 182 -15.10 23.09 -4.34
N TYR A 183 -14.00 22.35 -4.24
CA TYR A 183 -13.71 21.41 -3.16
C TYR A 183 -12.41 21.77 -2.45
N LYS A 184 -12.36 21.56 -1.14
CA LYS A 184 -11.19 21.72 -0.28
C LYS A 184 -11.16 20.58 0.72
N ASN A 185 -10.01 19.91 0.82
CA ASN A 185 -9.79 18.85 1.81
C ASN A 185 -8.82 19.32 2.88
N SER A 186 -8.87 18.71 4.06
CA SER A 186 -7.86 18.90 5.09
C SER A 186 -6.44 18.67 4.52
N ALA A 187 -5.48 19.40 5.04
CA ALA A 187 -4.07 19.15 4.80
C ALA A 187 -3.64 17.82 5.43
N GLU A 188 -2.46 17.32 5.09
CA GLU A 188 -1.83 16.20 5.80
C GLU A 188 -1.62 16.59 7.28
N THR A 189 -1.94 15.66 8.19
CA THR A 189 -1.80 15.85 9.64
C THR A 189 -1.27 14.58 10.29
N PRO A 190 -0.88 14.59 11.58
CA PRO A 190 -0.51 13.37 12.30
C PRO A 190 -1.60 12.30 12.37
N ILE A 191 -2.88 12.68 12.15
CA ILE A 191 -4.03 11.75 12.16
C ILE A 191 -4.59 11.46 10.78
N TYR A 192 -4.16 12.16 9.72
CA TYR A 192 -4.71 12.04 8.38
C TYR A 192 -3.65 12.04 7.28
N SER A 193 -3.70 11.03 6.42
CA SER A 193 -2.91 10.99 5.19
C SER A 193 -3.78 10.68 3.99
N LYS A 194 -3.76 11.56 2.98
CA LYS A 194 -4.54 11.41 1.73
C LYS A 194 -4.22 10.14 0.98
N ARG A 195 -2.98 9.67 1.06
CA ARG A 195 -2.53 8.45 0.36
C ARG A 195 -2.94 7.16 1.05
N ARG A 196 -3.39 7.24 2.30
CA ARG A 196 -3.71 6.08 3.16
C ARG A 196 -5.18 6.04 3.60
N THR A 197 -5.95 7.09 3.30
CA THR A 197 -7.33 7.22 3.75
C THR A 197 -8.29 7.28 2.56
N LEU A 198 -9.31 6.46 2.58
CA LEU A 198 -10.40 6.44 1.62
C LEU A 198 -11.69 6.90 2.30
N TYR A 199 -12.39 7.84 1.67
CA TYR A 199 -13.70 8.29 2.16
C TYR A 199 -14.71 7.16 2.14
N ALA A 200 -15.51 7.07 3.18
CA ALA A 200 -16.59 6.12 3.36
C ALA A 200 -16.18 4.65 3.59
N LEU A 201 -14.88 4.32 3.70
CA LEU A 201 -14.46 2.95 3.93
C LEU A 201 -15.04 2.36 5.23
N ASN A 202 -15.18 3.17 6.28
CA ASN A 202 -15.79 2.78 7.55
C ASN A 202 -17.25 2.30 7.41
N TRP A 203 -18.03 2.89 6.50
CA TRP A 203 -19.42 2.48 6.22
C TRP A 203 -19.47 1.34 5.20
N ALA A 204 -18.61 1.37 4.20
CA ALA A 204 -18.61 0.43 3.07
C ALA A 204 -18.00 -0.94 3.41
N LYS A 205 -17.13 -1.04 4.42
CA LYS A 205 -16.29 -2.24 4.67
C LYS A 205 -17.09 -3.54 4.82
N GLN A 206 -18.26 -3.50 5.44
CA GLN A 206 -19.07 -4.72 5.62
C GLN A 206 -19.65 -5.25 4.30
N ASP A 207 -20.10 -4.33 3.42
CA ASP A 207 -20.60 -4.70 2.10
C ASP A 207 -19.44 -5.13 1.16
N ILE A 208 -18.28 -4.47 1.27
CA ILE A 208 -17.05 -4.86 0.57
C ILE A 208 -16.66 -6.29 0.94
N ILE A 209 -16.59 -6.63 2.23
CA ILE A 209 -16.22 -7.97 2.70
C ILE A 209 -17.23 -9.01 2.22
N ARG A 210 -18.53 -8.72 2.30
CA ARG A 210 -19.59 -9.62 1.89
C ARG A 210 -19.56 -9.93 0.39
N SER A 211 -19.27 -8.92 -0.43
CA SER A 211 -19.24 -9.05 -1.88
C SER A 211 -17.87 -9.46 -2.44
N GLY A 212 -16.78 -9.27 -1.67
CA GLY A 212 -15.40 -9.41 -2.14
C GLY A 212 -14.97 -8.33 -3.13
N GLU A 213 -15.80 -7.28 -3.31
CA GLU A 213 -15.64 -6.23 -4.31
C GLU A 213 -15.76 -4.84 -3.68
N VAL A 214 -14.93 -3.90 -4.14
CA VAL A 214 -15.03 -2.48 -3.77
C VAL A 214 -15.18 -1.62 -5.03
N VAL A 215 -16.08 -0.63 -4.97
CA VAL A 215 -16.21 0.38 -6.02
C VAL A 215 -15.44 1.63 -5.61
N VAL A 216 -14.49 2.06 -6.43
CA VAL A 216 -13.67 3.26 -6.18
C VAL A 216 -14.10 4.37 -7.13
N CYS A 217 -14.54 5.50 -6.57
CA CYS A 217 -14.93 6.70 -7.29
C CYS A 217 -14.08 7.92 -6.88
N GLU A 218 -14.33 9.10 -7.48
CA GLU A 218 -13.49 10.28 -7.26
C GLU A 218 -13.89 11.08 -6.01
N GLY A 219 -15.19 11.26 -5.76
CA GLY A 219 -15.69 12.23 -4.83
C GLY A 219 -16.73 11.76 -3.82
N TYR A 220 -16.98 12.62 -2.84
CA TYR A 220 -17.96 12.39 -1.77
C TYR A 220 -19.37 12.15 -2.30
N THR A 221 -19.77 12.97 -3.28
CA THR A 221 -21.10 12.92 -3.89
C THR A 221 -21.32 11.63 -4.67
N ASP A 222 -20.27 11.11 -5.28
CA ASP A 222 -20.35 9.85 -6.03
C ASP A 222 -20.61 8.68 -5.09
N VAL A 223 -19.89 8.63 -3.95
CA VAL A 223 -20.15 7.62 -2.91
C VAL A 223 -21.59 7.67 -2.43
N ILE A 224 -22.11 8.87 -2.16
CA ILE A 224 -23.51 9.02 -1.73
C ILE A 224 -24.45 8.55 -2.85
N GLY A 225 -24.17 8.87 -4.11
CA GLY A 225 -24.94 8.39 -5.25
C GLY A 225 -24.94 6.86 -5.37
N PHE A 226 -23.78 6.21 -5.19
CA PHE A 226 -23.71 4.75 -5.14
C PHE A 226 -24.55 4.18 -3.99
N PHE A 227 -24.47 4.78 -2.81
CA PHE A 227 -25.26 4.38 -1.65
C PHE A 227 -26.76 4.48 -1.94
N GLU A 228 -27.25 5.61 -2.49
CA GLU A 228 -28.65 5.82 -2.88
C GLU A 228 -29.08 4.82 -3.98
N ALA A 229 -28.16 4.41 -4.85
CA ALA A 229 -28.42 3.35 -5.82
C ALA A 229 -28.38 1.93 -5.23
N GLY A 230 -28.16 1.76 -3.91
CA GLY A 230 -28.08 0.46 -3.25
C GLY A 230 -26.74 -0.25 -3.41
N ILE A 231 -25.67 0.48 -3.73
CA ILE A 231 -24.30 -0.01 -3.83
C ILE A 231 -23.49 0.56 -2.65
N GLU A 232 -23.62 -0.09 -1.48
CA GLU A 232 -23.02 0.43 -0.25
C GLU A 232 -21.48 0.23 -0.15
N ARG A 233 -20.89 -0.55 -1.07
CA ARG A 233 -19.46 -0.86 -1.14
C ARG A 233 -18.62 0.17 -1.91
N ALA A 234 -19.08 1.41 -2.01
CA ALA A 234 -18.36 2.47 -2.70
C ALA A 234 -17.50 3.29 -1.75
N VAL A 235 -16.29 3.66 -2.20
CA VAL A 235 -15.32 4.52 -1.51
C VAL A 235 -14.74 5.56 -2.47
N ALA A 236 -14.20 6.66 -1.94
CA ALA A 236 -13.58 7.68 -2.79
C ALA A 236 -12.17 8.08 -2.33
N THR A 237 -11.33 8.47 -3.32
CA THR A 237 -9.96 8.96 -3.09
C THR A 237 -9.90 10.44 -2.72
N CYS A 238 -10.99 11.18 -2.93
CA CYS A 238 -11.17 12.58 -2.52
C CYS A 238 -10.05 13.54 -2.97
N GLY A 239 -9.87 13.63 -4.29
CA GLY A 239 -8.98 14.64 -4.88
C GLY A 239 -7.52 14.22 -4.98
N THR A 240 -7.23 12.94 -4.83
CA THR A 240 -5.94 12.33 -5.18
C THR A 240 -6.14 11.17 -6.17
N ALA A 241 -5.13 10.87 -6.98
CA ALA A 241 -5.16 9.63 -7.75
C ALA A 241 -5.14 8.41 -6.81
N LEU A 242 -5.72 7.30 -7.24
CA LEU A 242 -5.62 6.03 -6.52
C LEU A 242 -4.14 5.68 -6.36
N ALA A 243 -3.69 5.53 -5.10
CA ALA A 243 -2.32 5.22 -4.73
C ALA A 243 -2.16 3.75 -4.35
N GLU A 244 -0.94 3.23 -4.37
CA GLU A 244 -0.64 1.85 -3.98
C GLU A 244 -1.05 1.57 -2.52
N GLU A 245 -0.89 2.56 -1.64
CA GLU A 245 -1.28 2.45 -0.23
C GLU A 245 -2.80 2.27 -0.07
N HIS A 246 -3.61 2.91 -0.93
CA HIS A 246 -5.05 2.68 -0.96
C HIS A 246 -5.38 1.24 -1.37
N VAL A 247 -4.70 0.72 -2.40
CA VAL A 247 -4.94 -0.64 -2.89
C VAL A 247 -4.50 -1.68 -1.87
N LYS A 248 -3.37 -1.48 -1.19
CA LYS A 248 -2.92 -2.32 -0.07
C LYS A 248 -3.94 -2.34 1.07
N LEU A 249 -4.53 -1.19 1.38
CA LEU A 249 -5.59 -1.12 2.39
C LEU A 249 -6.83 -1.89 1.93
N LEU A 250 -7.28 -1.69 0.69
CA LEU A 250 -8.46 -2.35 0.14
C LEU A 250 -8.29 -3.86 -0.01
N ARG A 251 -7.06 -4.35 -0.27
CA ARG A 251 -6.75 -5.78 -0.36
C ARG A 251 -7.11 -6.56 0.93
N ASN A 252 -7.12 -5.88 2.08
CA ASN A 252 -7.55 -6.51 3.34
C ASN A 252 -9.05 -6.80 3.37
N PHE A 253 -9.85 -6.20 2.49
CA PHE A 253 -11.32 -6.26 2.50
C PHE A 253 -11.90 -6.87 1.23
N ALA A 254 -11.21 -6.71 0.07
CA ALA A 254 -11.68 -7.12 -1.25
C ALA A 254 -10.60 -7.79 -2.07
N SER A 255 -10.99 -8.73 -2.92
CA SER A 255 -10.15 -9.30 -3.98
C SER A 255 -10.34 -8.58 -5.33
N ARG A 256 -11.37 -7.74 -5.45
CA ARG A 256 -11.69 -7.01 -6.69
C ARG A 256 -11.93 -5.53 -6.44
N VAL A 257 -11.34 -4.68 -7.28
CA VAL A 257 -11.54 -3.22 -7.31
C VAL A 257 -12.23 -2.84 -8.61
N VAL A 258 -13.38 -2.21 -8.52
CA VAL A 258 -14.11 -1.65 -9.67
C VAL A 258 -13.89 -0.15 -9.70
N LEU A 259 -13.22 0.34 -10.72
CA LEU A 259 -12.99 1.76 -10.95
C LEU A 259 -14.22 2.38 -11.61
N ALA A 260 -14.86 3.33 -10.93
CA ALA A 260 -16.05 4.03 -11.38
C ALA A 260 -15.79 5.53 -11.48
N PHE A 261 -14.76 5.90 -12.23
CA PHE A 261 -14.43 7.28 -12.57
C PHE A 261 -14.02 7.37 -14.04
N ASP A 262 -13.86 8.60 -14.54
CA ASP A 262 -13.52 8.83 -15.93
C ASP A 262 -12.23 8.08 -16.30
N ALA A 263 -12.41 6.99 -17.04
CA ALA A 263 -11.31 6.12 -17.47
C ALA A 263 -10.35 6.83 -18.44
N ASP A 264 -10.73 7.99 -19.01
CA ASP A 264 -9.84 8.81 -19.82
C ASP A 264 -8.75 9.47 -18.98
N ARG A 265 -9.09 9.87 -17.76
CA ARG A 265 -8.13 10.42 -16.78
C ARG A 265 -7.28 9.33 -16.11
N ALA A 266 -7.83 8.13 -15.93
CA ALA A 266 -7.05 6.95 -15.50
C ALA A 266 -6.06 6.46 -16.57
N GLY A 267 -6.13 7.06 -17.74
CA GLY A 267 -5.39 6.85 -18.96
C GLY A 267 -3.98 6.27 -18.89
N GLN A 268 -3.33 6.22 -20.01
CA GLN A 268 -2.05 5.56 -20.33
C GLN A 268 -0.93 5.60 -19.25
N SER A 269 -0.85 6.66 -18.43
CA SER A 269 0.18 6.78 -17.39
C SER A 269 -0.07 5.93 -16.12
N ALA A 270 -1.31 5.45 -15.92
CA ALA A 270 -1.69 4.66 -14.74
C ALA A 270 -1.77 3.16 -15.02
N ALA A 271 -1.89 2.75 -16.28
CA ALA A 271 -2.14 1.37 -16.68
C ALA A 271 -1.07 0.39 -16.16
N GLY A 272 0.20 0.73 -16.31
CA GLY A 272 1.30 -0.10 -15.81
C GLY A 272 1.22 -0.36 -14.31
N ARG A 273 0.74 0.64 -13.52
CA ARG A 273 0.54 0.48 -12.08
C ARG A 273 -0.59 -0.48 -11.75
N PHE A 274 -1.71 -0.43 -12.49
CA PHE A 274 -2.83 -1.35 -12.25
C PHE A 274 -2.42 -2.81 -12.52
N TYR A 275 -1.72 -3.09 -13.63
CA TYR A 275 -1.20 -4.43 -13.91
C TYR A 275 -0.16 -4.91 -12.89
N GLU A 276 0.65 -3.98 -12.36
CA GLU A 276 1.59 -4.29 -11.29
C GLU A 276 0.85 -4.65 -9.98
N TRP A 277 -0.22 -3.93 -9.65
CA TRP A 277 -1.05 -4.23 -8.48
C TRP A 277 -1.80 -5.55 -8.62
N GLU A 278 -2.37 -5.85 -9.81
CA GLU A 278 -2.97 -7.15 -10.10
C GLU A 278 -2.00 -8.29 -9.80
N ARG A 279 -0.78 -8.16 -10.27
CA ARG A 279 0.26 -9.19 -10.09
C ARG A 279 0.80 -9.27 -8.65
N ARG A 280 1.13 -8.13 -8.04
CA ARG A 280 1.82 -8.09 -6.73
C ARG A 280 0.89 -8.20 -5.55
N LEU A 281 -0.32 -7.68 -5.68
CA LEU A 281 -1.30 -7.63 -4.60
C LEU A 281 -2.41 -8.65 -4.79
N GLU A 282 -2.39 -9.42 -5.90
CA GLU A 282 -3.41 -10.43 -6.22
C GLU A 282 -4.83 -9.84 -6.12
N ILE A 283 -5.05 -8.67 -6.74
CA ILE A 283 -6.31 -7.95 -6.71
C ILE A 283 -6.78 -7.67 -8.14
N ASP A 284 -7.97 -8.11 -8.49
CA ASP A 284 -8.55 -7.88 -9.81
C ASP A 284 -8.95 -6.41 -9.98
N VAL A 285 -8.53 -5.76 -11.08
CA VAL A 285 -8.93 -4.40 -11.40
C VAL A 285 -9.91 -4.41 -12.58
N ALA A 286 -11.11 -3.89 -12.35
CA ALA A 286 -12.14 -3.75 -13.37
C ALA A 286 -12.59 -2.29 -13.50
N VAL A 287 -13.26 -1.96 -14.60
CA VAL A 287 -13.81 -0.63 -14.87
C VAL A 287 -15.32 -0.71 -15.10
N ALA A 288 -16.07 0.06 -14.35
CA ALA A 288 -17.48 0.32 -14.62
C ALA A 288 -17.59 1.45 -15.66
N ALA A 289 -17.99 1.09 -16.88
CA ALA A 289 -18.19 2.07 -17.95
C ALA A 289 -19.48 2.86 -17.70
N LEU A 290 -19.35 4.13 -17.30
CA LEU A 290 -20.47 5.04 -17.18
C LEU A 290 -20.83 5.65 -18.54
N PRO A 291 -22.10 6.07 -18.75
CA PRO A 291 -22.47 6.82 -19.94
C PRO A 291 -21.63 8.09 -20.12
N PRO A 292 -21.22 8.45 -21.33
CA PRO A 292 -20.42 9.66 -21.57
C PRO A 292 -21.05 10.92 -20.99
N GLY A 293 -20.25 11.69 -20.25
CA GLY A 293 -20.67 12.96 -19.64
C GLY A 293 -21.52 12.82 -18.37
N SER A 294 -21.73 11.61 -17.86
CA SER A 294 -22.45 11.38 -16.60
C SER A 294 -21.46 11.08 -15.47
N ASP A 295 -21.62 11.75 -14.34
CA ASP A 295 -20.97 11.36 -13.10
C ASP A 295 -21.85 10.38 -12.29
N PRO A 296 -21.27 9.58 -11.37
CA PRO A 296 -22.05 8.62 -10.58
C PRO A 296 -23.19 9.25 -9.78
N ALA A 297 -22.98 10.45 -9.22
CA ALA A 297 -23.98 11.14 -8.41
C ALA A 297 -25.19 11.61 -9.23
N ASP A 298 -24.96 12.13 -10.43
CA ASP A 298 -26.04 12.52 -11.33
C ASP A 298 -26.75 11.31 -11.92
N LEU A 299 -26.00 10.25 -12.29
CA LEU A 299 -26.59 9.00 -12.79
C LEU A 299 -27.47 8.31 -11.74
N ALA A 300 -27.01 8.27 -10.47
CA ALA A 300 -27.81 7.71 -9.37
C ALA A 300 -29.18 8.37 -9.22
N ARG A 301 -29.24 9.69 -9.43
CA ARG A 301 -30.47 10.48 -9.33
C ARG A 301 -31.40 10.29 -10.53
N ILE A 302 -30.83 10.16 -11.75
CA ILE A 302 -31.61 10.06 -12.99
C ILE A 302 -32.03 8.62 -13.28
N ASP A 303 -31.07 7.70 -13.20
CA ASP A 303 -31.27 6.27 -13.48
C ASP A 303 -30.36 5.40 -12.59
N PRO A 304 -30.77 5.13 -11.34
CA PRO A 304 -30.01 4.28 -10.43
C PRO A 304 -29.86 2.84 -10.95
N GLY A 305 -30.76 2.40 -11.84
CA GLY A 305 -30.67 1.10 -12.50
C GLY A 305 -29.50 1.02 -13.47
N ALA A 306 -29.28 2.07 -14.27
CA ALA A 306 -28.12 2.15 -15.15
C ALA A 306 -26.80 2.17 -14.38
N LEU A 307 -26.74 2.87 -13.23
CA LEU A 307 -25.56 2.87 -12.37
C LEU A 307 -25.23 1.48 -11.81
N ARG A 308 -26.24 0.75 -11.31
CA ARG A 308 -26.08 -0.65 -10.88
C ARG A 308 -25.59 -1.54 -12.01
N ALA A 309 -26.23 -1.45 -13.17
CA ALA A 309 -25.86 -2.23 -14.35
C ALA A 309 -24.42 -1.94 -14.83
N ALA A 310 -23.93 -0.71 -14.70
CA ALA A 310 -22.55 -0.36 -15.04
C ALA A 310 -21.55 -1.08 -14.12
N VAL A 311 -21.83 -1.14 -12.80
CA VAL A 311 -20.98 -1.87 -11.85
C VAL A 311 -21.05 -3.38 -12.08
N GLU A 312 -22.24 -3.95 -12.26
CA GLU A 312 -22.44 -5.38 -12.52
C GLU A 312 -21.73 -5.84 -13.80
N ARG A 313 -21.67 -4.98 -14.81
CA ARG A 313 -21.02 -5.25 -16.11
C ARG A 313 -19.58 -4.74 -16.17
N ALA A 314 -18.98 -4.40 -15.04
CA ALA A 314 -17.60 -3.93 -14.99
C ALA A 314 -16.66 -4.95 -15.65
N LYS A 315 -15.80 -4.47 -16.54
CA LYS A 315 -14.90 -5.28 -17.35
C LYS A 315 -13.48 -5.20 -16.77
N PRO A 316 -12.68 -6.28 -16.88
CA PRO A 316 -11.25 -6.22 -16.58
C PRO A 316 -10.59 -5.01 -17.25
N PHE A 317 -9.65 -4.37 -16.57
CA PHE A 317 -9.09 -3.09 -16.99
C PHE A 317 -8.52 -3.13 -18.42
N LEU A 318 -7.75 -4.18 -18.76
CA LEU A 318 -7.22 -4.35 -20.13
C LEU A 318 -8.34 -4.51 -21.16
N ARG A 319 -9.37 -5.31 -20.82
CA ARG A 319 -10.52 -5.53 -21.72
C ARG A 319 -11.22 -4.21 -22.03
N PHE A 320 -11.48 -3.42 -21.02
CA PHE A 320 -12.10 -2.10 -21.18
C PHE A 320 -11.29 -1.21 -22.14
N ARG A 321 -9.96 -1.14 -21.95
CA ARG A 321 -9.08 -0.34 -22.82
C ARG A 321 -9.11 -0.81 -24.28
N VAL A 322 -8.98 -2.12 -24.51
CA VAL A 322 -8.96 -2.70 -25.85
C VAL A 322 -10.30 -2.50 -26.56
N GLU A 323 -11.41 -2.83 -25.89
CA GLU A 323 -12.75 -2.64 -26.47
C GLU A 323 -13.00 -1.18 -26.84
N ARG A 324 -12.63 -0.25 -25.98
CA ARG A 324 -12.80 1.18 -26.23
C ARG A 324 -12.01 1.66 -27.45
N ILE A 325 -10.76 1.19 -27.62
CA ILE A 325 -9.97 1.51 -28.81
C ILE A 325 -10.65 0.96 -30.09
N LEU A 326 -11.14 -0.26 -30.02
CA LEU A 326 -11.80 -0.91 -31.16
C LEU A 326 -13.16 -0.29 -31.48
N ASP A 327 -13.94 0.10 -30.46
CA ASP A 327 -15.26 0.69 -30.63
C ASP A 327 -15.21 2.14 -31.17
N ALA A 328 -14.10 2.86 -30.89
CA ALA A 328 -13.87 4.21 -31.42
C ALA A 328 -13.32 4.22 -32.86
N ALA A 329 -12.90 3.06 -33.38
CA ALA A 329 -12.25 2.96 -34.68
C ALA A 329 -13.26 2.62 -35.81
N ASP A 330 -12.95 3.08 -37.03
CA ASP A 330 -13.67 2.64 -38.22
C ASP A 330 -13.17 1.24 -38.67
N LEU A 331 -13.91 0.21 -38.26
CA LEU A 331 -13.62 -1.18 -38.63
C LEU A 331 -14.24 -1.59 -39.98
N THR A 332 -14.87 -0.68 -40.71
CA THR A 332 -15.47 -0.99 -42.04
C THR A 332 -14.41 -1.10 -43.12
N THR A 333 -13.33 -0.32 -43.02
CA THR A 333 -12.23 -0.31 -43.99
C THR A 333 -11.07 -1.20 -43.57
N PRO A 334 -10.32 -1.81 -44.52
CA PRO A 334 -9.10 -2.57 -44.19
C PRO A 334 -8.06 -1.75 -43.46
N GLU A 335 -7.85 -0.49 -43.85
CA GLU A 335 -6.90 0.44 -43.23
C GLU A 335 -7.33 0.80 -41.83
N GLY A 336 -8.64 1.03 -41.59
CA GLY A 336 -9.21 1.30 -40.27
C GLY A 336 -9.01 0.10 -39.34
N ARG A 337 -9.28 -1.11 -39.78
CA ARG A 337 -9.04 -2.35 -39.03
C ARG A 337 -7.56 -2.52 -38.65
N ALA A 338 -6.65 -2.27 -39.58
CA ALA A 338 -5.21 -2.37 -39.33
C ALA A 338 -4.74 -1.34 -38.28
N LYS A 339 -5.20 -0.08 -38.38
CA LYS A 339 -4.88 0.97 -37.40
C LYS A 339 -5.46 0.67 -36.01
N ALA A 340 -6.70 0.19 -35.96
CA ALA A 340 -7.35 -0.20 -34.71
C ALA A 340 -6.63 -1.36 -34.04
N ALA A 341 -6.24 -2.37 -34.80
CA ALA A 341 -5.47 -3.50 -34.29
C ALA A 341 -4.11 -3.04 -33.72
N ASP A 342 -3.39 -2.18 -34.42
CA ASP A 342 -2.09 -1.66 -33.99
C ASP A 342 -2.22 -0.86 -32.67
N ALA A 343 -3.23 -0.01 -32.57
CA ALA A 343 -3.52 0.74 -31.35
C ALA A 343 -3.92 -0.17 -30.18
N ALA A 344 -4.76 -1.18 -30.42
CA ALA A 344 -5.18 -2.15 -29.43
C ALA A 344 -4.00 -3.01 -28.94
N LEU A 345 -3.13 -3.45 -29.85
CA LEU A 345 -1.90 -4.18 -29.50
C LEU A 345 -0.94 -3.34 -28.65
N GLY A 346 -0.91 -2.02 -28.84
CA GLY A 346 -0.16 -1.12 -27.96
C GLY A 346 -0.62 -1.24 -26.49
N ALA A 347 -1.93 -1.27 -26.24
CA ALA A 347 -2.47 -1.48 -24.89
C ALA A 347 -2.20 -2.90 -24.37
N VAL A 348 -2.29 -3.92 -25.23
CA VAL A 348 -2.00 -5.32 -24.88
C VAL A 348 -0.53 -5.51 -24.51
N ALA A 349 0.40 -4.84 -25.19
CA ALA A 349 1.84 -4.94 -24.94
C ALA A 349 2.26 -4.51 -23.53
N GLU A 350 1.49 -3.63 -22.89
CA GLU A 350 1.75 -3.15 -21.53
C GLU A 350 1.48 -4.22 -20.45
N HIS A 351 0.68 -5.24 -20.74
CA HIS A 351 0.35 -6.27 -19.77
C HIS A 351 1.55 -7.20 -19.51
N PRO A 352 1.89 -7.53 -18.23
CA PRO A 352 3.07 -8.33 -17.91
C PRO A 352 2.95 -9.81 -18.31
N ASP A 353 1.75 -10.39 -18.23
CA ASP A 353 1.50 -11.82 -18.48
C ASP A 353 1.33 -12.11 -19.98
N ASP A 354 2.09 -13.09 -20.48
CA ASP A 354 2.10 -13.45 -21.90
C ASP A 354 0.87 -14.27 -22.34
N LEU A 355 0.32 -15.11 -21.46
CA LEU A 355 -0.90 -15.86 -21.77
C LEU A 355 -2.09 -14.91 -21.86
N VAL A 356 -2.18 -13.94 -20.96
CA VAL A 356 -3.22 -12.90 -21.02
C VAL A 356 -3.08 -12.11 -22.31
N ARG A 357 -1.87 -11.68 -22.68
CA ARG A 357 -1.64 -10.97 -23.95
C ARG A 357 -2.11 -11.78 -25.14
N ASP A 358 -1.82 -13.09 -25.18
CA ASP A 358 -2.23 -13.95 -26.29
C ASP A 358 -3.76 -14.04 -26.42
N GLN A 359 -4.50 -14.14 -25.32
CA GLN A 359 -5.96 -14.13 -25.34
C GLN A 359 -6.52 -12.81 -25.90
N TYR A 360 -5.91 -11.67 -25.57
CA TYR A 360 -6.32 -10.39 -26.15
C TYR A 360 -5.90 -10.24 -27.60
N VAL A 361 -4.79 -10.82 -28.05
CA VAL A 361 -4.45 -10.92 -29.48
C VAL A 361 -5.54 -11.66 -30.24
N MET A 362 -6.05 -12.77 -29.69
CA MET A 362 -7.15 -13.52 -30.32
C MET A 362 -8.42 -12.65 -30.42
N MET A 363 -8.78 -11.92 -29.36
CA MET A 363 -9.93 -11.02 -29.38
C MET A 363 -9.78 -9.89 -30.42
N VAL A 364 -8.60 -9.27 -30.50
CA VAL A 364 -8.31 -8.23 -31.51
C VAL A 364 -8.36 -8.79 -32.93
N ALA A 365 -7.80 -9.99 -33.12
CA ALA A 365 -7.81 -10.69 -34.42
C ALA A 365 -9.24 -10.91 -34.91
N GLU A 366 -10.12 -11.41 -34.05
CA GLU A 366 -11.53 -11.65 -34.37
C GLU A 366 -12.25 -10.34 -34.73
N ARG A 367 -12.12 -9.31 -33.87
CA ARG A 367 -12.81 -8.03 -34.09
C ARG A 367 -12.32 -7.28 -35.32
N CYS A 368 -11.02 -7.33 -35.62
CA CYS A 368 -10.41 -6.67 -36.78
C CYS A 368 -10.39 -7.55 -38.04
N ARG A 369 -10.79 -8.83 -37.95
CA ARG A 369 -10.73 -9.81 -39.04
C ARG A 369 -9.33 -9.94 -39.64
N LEU A 370 -8.34 -10.11 -38.74
CA LEU A 370 -6.93 -10.29 -39.06
C LEU A 370 -6.45 -11.66 -38.57
N GLU A 371 -5.38 -12.16 -39.16
CA GLU A 371 -4.79 -13.44 -38.78
C GLU A 371 -4.01 -13.29 -37.43
N PRO A 372 -4.26 -14.14 -36.43
CA PRO A 372 -3.61 -14.04 -35.13
C PRO A 372 -2.08 -14.07 -35.17
N HIS A 373 -1.49 -14.84 -36.09
CA HIS A 373 -0.04 -14.94 -36.20
C HIS A 373 0.63 -13.60 -36.57
N GLN A 374 0.00 -12.82 -37.49
CA GLN A 374 0.48 -11.50 -37.87
C GLN A 374 0.46 -10.51 -36.69
N LEU A 375 -0.58 -10.62 -35.85
CA LEU A 375 -0.72 -9.78 -34.65
C LEU A 375 0.28 -10.16 -33.55
N ARG A 376 0.60 -11.45 -33.40
CA ARG A 376 1.67 -11.91 -32.48
C ARG A 376 3.03 -11.35 -32.90
N GLU A 377 3.38 -11.45 -34.18
CA GLU A 377 4.63 -10.86 -34.68
C GLU A 377 4.67 -9.34 -34.50
N ARG A 378 3.54 -8.68 -34.69
CA ARG A 378 3.43 -7.22 -34.48
C ARG A 378 3.58 -6.85 -33.01
N LEU A 379 2.94 -7.60 -32.12
CA LEU A 379 3.04 -7.42 -30.67
C LEU A 379 4.50 -7.57 -30.20
N GLU A 380 5.21 -8.59 -30.66
CA GLU A 380 6.63 -8.79 -30.33
C GLU A 380 7.51 -7.62 -30.81
N ARG A 381 7.21 -7.04 -31.98
CA ARG A 381 7.92 -5.83 -32.46
C ARG A 381 7.65 -4.63 -31.54
N LEU A 382 6.39 -4.37 -31.20
CA LEU A 382 6.02 -3.27 -30.29
C LEU A 382 6.71 -3.39 -28.93
N ARG A 383 6.84 -4.60 -28.40
CA ARG A 383 7.53 -4.84 -27.12
C ARG A 383 9.05 -4.61 -27.20
N ARG A 384 9.68 -4.92 -28.32
CA ARG A 384 11.12 -4.66 -28.54
C ARG A 384 11.42 -3.18 -28.77
N GLU A 385 10.51 -2.47 -29.46
CA GLU A 385 10.65 -1.04 -29.75
C GLU A 385 10.41 -0.15 -28.51
N GLY A 386 9.76 -0.68 -27.46
CA GLY A 386 9.34 0.07 -26.26
C GLY A 386 8.15 1.01 -26.53
N PRO A 387 7.58 1.63 -25.49
CA PRO A 387 6.43 2.52 -25.66
C PRO A 387 6.82 3.73 -26.52
N ARG A 388 6.17 3.86 -27.68
CA ARG A 388 6.26 5.09 -28.47
C ARG A 388 5.65 6.24 -27.66
N PRO A 389 6.33 7.42 -27.56
CA PRO A 389 5.68 8.59 -27.02
C PRO A 389 4.42 8.88 -27.85
N ALA A 390 3.28 9.06 -27.17
CA ALA A 390 2.03 9.40 -27.81
C ALA A 390 2.24 10.65 -28.69
N PRO A 391 1.67 10.70 -29.91
CA PRO A 391 1.67 11.91 -30.68
C PRO A 391 0.99 12.99 -29.85
N ALA A 392 1.68 14.12 -29.63
CA ALA A 392 1.14 15.27 -28.93
C ALA A 392 -0.19 15.68 -29.61
N GLY A 393 -1.29 15.24 -29.02
CA GLY A 393 -2.62 15.70 -29.38
C GLY A 393 -2.63 17.21 -29.21
N ARG A 394 -3.12 17.92 -30.20
CA ARG A 394 -3.42 19.34 -30.11
C ARG A 394 -4.20 19.55 -28.83
N ALA A 395 -3.57 20.21 -27.86
CA ALA A 395 -4.23 20.71 -26.68
C ALA A 395 -5.26 21.73 -27.16
N ASP A 396 -6.53 21.37 -27.08
CA ASP A 396 -7.59 22.37 -27.08
C ASP A 396 -7.37 23.22 -25.83
N ALA A 397 -7.03 24.49 -26.11
CA ALA A 397 -6.86 25.53 -25.11
C ALA A 397 -8.21 25.88 -24.55
N HIS A 398 -8.65 25.23 -23.49
CA HIS A 398 -9.69 25.71 -22.56
C HIS A 398 -9.64 24.80 -21.32
N ASP A 399 -8.94 25.21 -20.33
CA ASP A 399 -9.18 25.29 -18.88
C ASP A 399 -7.89 25.31 -18.08
N GLU A 400 -7.17 26.42 -18.14
CA GLU A 400 -6.19 26.77 -17.12
C GLU A 400 -6.92 27.42 -15.94
N GLY A 401 -7.22 26.64 -14.92
CA GLY A 401 -7.85 27.17 -13.72
C GLY A 401 -7.91 26.20 -12.56
N SER A 402 -6.79 25.83 -11.97
CA SER A 402 -6.67 25.60 -10.52
C SER A 402 -5.39 24.81 -10.18
N GLY A 403 -4.42 25.49 -9.59
CA GLY A 403 -3.23 24.82 -9.07
C GLY A 403 -2.02 25.72 -8.91
N ARG A 404 -2.20 26.94 -8.46
CA ARG A 404 -1.06 27.72 -7.95
C ARG A 404 -0.93 27.53 -6.45
N ALA A 405 0.08 26.76 -6.10
CA ALA A 405 0.66 26.73 -4.77
C ALA A 405 1.12 28.15 -4.38
N TRP A 406 0.67 28.63 -3.24
CA TRP A 406 1.20 29.80 -2.57
C TRP A 406 2.43 29.41 -1.75
N GLY A 407 3.56 29.98 -2.16
CA GLY A 407 4.82 29.89 -1.41
C GLY A 407 5.93 30.57 -2.19
N GLY A 408 5.90 31.90 -2.26
CA GLY A 408 6.99 32.71 -2.78
C GLY A 408 7.48 33.62 -1.68
N ASP A 409 8.72 33.45 -1.30
CA ASP A 409 9.52 34.41 -0.56
C ASP A 409 10.35 35.21 -1.57
N PRO A 410 10.36 36.55 -1.57
CA PRO A 410 11.22 37.37 -2.40
C PRO A 410 12.33 38.04 -1.57
N GLY A 411 13.57 37.85 -1.99
CA GLY A 411 14.74 38.65 -1.60
C GLY A 411 15.97 37.78 -1.38
N GLU A 412 17.01 37.86 -2.13
CA GLU A 412 17.88 38.99 -2.46
C GLU A 412 18.78 38.67 -3.66
N PRO A 413 19.38 39.67 -4.33
CA PRO A 413 20.22 39.48 -5.51
C PRO A 413 21.70 39.52 -5.16
N GLY A 414 22.52 38.78 -5.88
CA GLY A 414 23.97 38.93 -5.80
C GLY A 414 24.71 37.83 -6.53
N GLY A 415 25.01 38.00 -7.75
CA GLY A 415 26.26 38.22 -8.47
C GLY A 415 27.33 37.15 -8.34
N GLY A 416 27.83 36.66 -9.50
CA GLY A 416 29.14 36.08 -9.54
C GLY A 416 29.32 34.85 -10.41
N ASP A 417 29.38 35.08 -11.70
CA ASP A 417 30.07 34.29 -12.72
C ASP A 417 31.41 33.72 -12.22
N ARG A 418 31.68 32.42 -12.49
CA ARG A 418 33.01 31.91 -12.92
C ARG A 418 32.99 30.40 -13.21
N THR A 419 33.31 30.15 -14.42
CA THR A 419 33.74 28.93 -15.10
C THR A 419 34.98 28.23 -14.50
N TRP A 420 35.19 26.97 -14.93
CA TRP A 420 36.37 26.07 -14.91
C TRP A 420 36.41 25.13 -13.68
N GLY A 421 36.69 23.89 -13.78
CA GLY A 421 37.37 22.98 -14.66
C GLY A 421 37.56 21.65 -13.97
N ASP A 422 37.63 20.70 -14.78
CA ASP A 422 38.01 19.29 -14.68
C ASP A 422 39.00 18.88 -13.58
N ALA A 423 38.79 17.68 -13.05
CA ALA A 423 39.74 16.63 -12.69
C ALA A 423 39.58 15.99 -11.31
N GLY A 424 39.18 14.72 -11.30
CA GLY A 424 39.96 13.67 -10.66
C GLY A 424 39.69 13.27 -9.22
N SER A 425 39.26 12.03 -9.11
CA SER A 425 39.61 11.03 -8.08
C SER A 425 39.07 11.12 -6.65
N GLY A 426 38.32 10.11 -6.30
CA GLY A 426 38.57 9.32 -5.08
C GLY A 426 37.88 9.75 -3.79
N GLY A 427 36.92 8.97 -3.32
CA GLY A 427 36.53 9.05 -1.93
C GLY A 427 35.11 8.55 -1.72
N GLY A 428 34.94 7.25 -1.40
CA GLY A 428 33.67 6.64 -1.08
C GLY A 428 33.08 7.16 0.22
N GLY A 429 31.83 7.59 0.15
CA GLY A 429 30.97 7.78 1.29
C GLY A 429 29.66 6.99 1.06
N PRO A 430 28.97 6.50 2.06
CA PRO A 430 27.94 5.48 1.91
C PRO A 430 26.67 6.05 1.26
N ARG A 431 26.34 5.54 0.09
CA ARG A 431 25.04 5.77 -0.54
C ARG A 431 24.00 4.89 0.13
N ASN A 432 23.16 5.45 0.97
CA ASN A 432 21.87 4.88 1.34
C ASN A 432 20.95 4.91 0.12
N GLY A 433 20.99 3.83 -0.67
CA GLY A 433 20.06 3.55 -1.73
C GLY A 433 19.16 2.41 -1.30
N HIS A 434 17.91 2.68 -1.02
CA HIS A 434 16.88 1.65 -0.89
C HIS A 434 16.59 1.11 -2.30
N SER A 435 17.29 0.05 -2.68
CA SER A 435 16.95 -0.77 -3.84
C SER A 435 16.11 -1.96 -3.40
N ALA A 436 15.10 -2.28 -4.19
CA ALA A 436 14.22 -3.44 -4.03
C ALA A 436 14.99 -4.72 -3.70
N GLY A 437 14.48 -5.44 -2.70
CA GLY A 437 14.81 -6.73 -2.13
C GLY A 437 15.93 -7.56 -2.75
N GLU A 438 17.18 -7.25 -2.47
CA GLU A 438 18.24 -8.23 -2.59
C GLU A 438 18.00 -9.36 -1.59
N PHE A 439 17.87 -10.59 -2.09
CA PHE A 439 17.79 -11.79 -1.24
C PHE A 439 19.04 -11.86 -0.35
N ARG A 440 18.86 -11.76 0.97
CA ARG A 440 19.94 -11.80 1.97
C ARG A 440 19.80 -13.06 2.80
N PRO A 441 20.50 -14.15 2.45
CA PRO A 441 20.33 -15.47 3.08
C PRO A 441 20.44 -15.46 4.60
N GLY A 442 21.39 -14.68 5.16
CA GLY A 442 21.59 -14.61 6.61
C GLY A 442 20.42 -13.99 7.37
N LEU A 443 19.82 -12.92 6.86
CA LEU A 443 18.63 -12.32 7.47
C LEU A 443 17.41 -13.22 7.34
N GLU A 444 17.27 -13.91 6.20
CA GLU A 444 16.17 -14.81 5.97
C GLU A 444 16.28 -16.07 6.84
N ALA A 445 17.50 -16.58 7.07
CA ALA A 445 17.76 -17.68 7.99
C ALA A 445 17.39 -17.31 9.45
N LEU A 446 17.69 -16.08 9.89
CA LEU A 446 17.29 -15.59 11.21
C LEU A 446 15.76 -15.45 11.33
N ARG A 447 15.07 -14.94 10.29
CA ARG A 447 13.60 -14.92 10.27
C ARG A 447 13.02 -16.31 10.42
N LEU A 448 13.54 -17.28 9.66
CA LEU A 448 13.12 -18.67 9.79
C LEU A 448 13.40 -19.24 11.18
N ALA A 449 14.55 -18.93 11.78
CA ALA A 449 14.89 -19.37 13.12
C ALA A 449 13.95 -18.78 14.19
N ILE A 450 13.42 -17.59 13.99
CA ILE A 450 12.44 -16.95 14.89
C ILE A 450 11.02 -17.50 14.67
N HIS A 451 10.58 -17.61 13.42
CA HIS A 451 9.19 -17.92 13.11
C HIS A 451 8.89 -19.40 12.89
N ARG A 452 9.90 -20.18 12.52
CA ARG A 452 9.81 -21.61 12.16
C ARG A 452 11.07 -22.36 12.63
N PRO A 453 11.39 -22.32 13.92
CA PRO A 453 12.64 -22.90 14.47
C PRO A 453 12.75 -24.41 14.21
N GLU A 454 11.64 -25.13 14.14
CA GLU A 454 11.59 -26.56 13.85
C GLU A 454 12.11 -26.92 12.45
N ASP A 455 12.00 -25.99 11.48
CA ASP A 455 12.41 -26.25 10.09
C ASP A 455 13.92 -26.03 9.88
N VAL A 456 14.54 -25.14 10.65
CA VAL A 456 15.93 -24.70 10.39
C VAL A 456 16.87 -24.79 11.60
N GLY A 457 16.34 -24.82 12.84
CA GLY A 457 17.15 -24.67 14.06
C GLY A 457 18.28 -25.71 14.16
N HIS A 458 18.02 -26.94 13.77
CA HIS A 458 19.01 -28.05 13.80
C HIS A 458 19.98 -28.04 12.60
N ARG A 459 19.86 -27.12 11.67
CA ARG A 459 20.63 -27.02 10.41
C ARG A 459 21.48 -25.77 10.34
N LEU A 460 21.27 -24.81 11.23
CA LEU A 460 21.99 -23.54 11.27
C LEU A 460 23.11 -23.60 12.29
N GLU A 461 24.25 -23.02 11.94
CA GLU A 461 25.43 -22.87 12.77
C GLU A 461 25.96 -21.43 12.68
N ALA A 462 26.54 -20.93 13.77
CA ALA A 462 27.07 -19.56 13.83
C ALA A 462 28.11 -19.26 12.73
N ALA A 463 28.89 -20.30 12.33
CA ALA A 463 29.89 -20.21 11.26
C ALA A 463 29.31 -19.88 9.88
N LEU A 464 28.01 -20.06 9.65
CA LEU A 464 27.34 -19.78 8.38
C LEU A 464 27.14 -18.28 8.17
N PHE A 465 27.03 -17.49 9.24
CA PHE A 465 26.74 -16.06 9.16
C PHE A 465 28.01 -15.25 8.92
N ARG A 466 27.99 -14.42 7.87
CA ARG A 466 29.09 -13.53 7.51
C ARG A 466 29.17 -12.30 8.41
N ASP A 467 28.03 -11.74 8.70
CA ASP A 467 27.87 -10.50 9.45
C ASP A 467 27.90 -10.78 10.95
N ASP A 468 28.69 -10.00 11.70
CA ASP A 468 28.92 -10.23 13.12
C ASP A 468 27.65 -9.99 13.96
N VAL A 469 26.81 -9.04 13.57
CA VAL A 469 25.53 -8.77 14.25
C VAL A 469 24.56 -9.92 14.00
N GLN A 470 24.50 -10.46 12.77
CA GLN A 470 23.66 -11.64 12.47
C GLN A 470 24.15 -12.88 13.20
N ARG A 471 25.47 -13.07 13.30
CA ARG A 471 26.08 -14.18 14.05
C ARG A 471 25.74 -14.09 15.53
N ALA A 472 25.88 -12.90 16.12
CA ALA A 472 25.54 -12.65 17.52
C ALA A 472 24.02 -12.83 17.77
N ALA A 473 23.17 -12.41 16.82
CA ALA A 473 21.72 -12.62 16.89
C ALA A 473 21.36 -14.11 16.88
N PHE A 474 22.02 -14.92 16.04
CA PHE A 474 21.83 -16.35 16.01
C PHE A 474 22.27 -17.02 17.33
N LEU A 475 23.43 -16.64 17.87
CA LEU A 475 23.91 -17.15 19.16
C LEU A 475 22.95 -16.79 20.30
N ALA A 476 22.44 -15.57 20.35
CA ALA A 476 21.45 -15.16 21.33
C ALA A 476 20.16 -16.01 21.26
N LEU A 477 19.69 -16.36 20.04
CA LEU A 477 18.54 -17.25 19.85
C LEU A 477 18.80 -18.69 20.29
N VAL A 478 20.05 -19.19 20.19
CA VAL A 478 20.42 -20.55 20.58
C VAL A 478 20.63 -20.67 22.09
N GLU A 479 21.14 -19.61 22.74
CA GLU A 479 21.46 -19.61 24.18
C GLU A 479 20.26 -19.31 25.08
N ALA A 480 19.21 -18.67 24.54
CA ALA A 480 18.03 -18.28 25.30
C ALA A 480 16.95 -19.37 25.30
N ASP A 481 16.21 -19.47 26.39
CA ASP A 481 15.07 -20.39 26.52
C ASP A 481 13.86 -19.93 25.69
N ASP A 482 13.74 -18.61 25.47
CA ASP A 482 12.70 -18.01 24.62
C ASP A 482 13.19 -16.73 23.92
N LEU A 483 12.38 -16.23 22.99
CA LEU A 483 12.71 -15.06 22.18
C LEU A 483 12.84 -13.77 23.01
N HIS A 484 12.08 -13.61 24.09
CA HIS A 484 12.17 -12.43 24.96
C HIS A 484 13.52 -12.40 25.67
N GLN A 485 13.95 -13.54 26.19
CA GLN A 485 15.26 -13.66 26.83
C GLN A 485 16.40 -13.42 25.83
N ALA A 486 16.24 -13.87 24.56
CA ALA A 486 17.22 -13.60 23.50
C ALA A 486 17.34 -12.09 23.20
N ILE A 487 16.25 -11.35 23.28
CA ILE A 487 16.21 -9.91 23.04
C ILE A 487 16.75 -9.12 24.24
N ASP A 488 16.27 -9.42 25.46
CA ASP A 488 16.58 -8.67 26.67
C ASP A 488 18.06 -8.75 27.09
N GLY A 489 18.73 -9.85 26.73
CA GLY A 489 20.15 -10.07 27.04
C GLY A 489 21.12 -9.61 25.96
N ALA A 490 20.63 -9.14 24.80
CA ALA A 490 21.44 -8.86 23.63
C ALA A 490 22.04 -7.43 23.62
N PRO A 491 23.19 -7.23 22.95
CA PRO A 491 23.70 -5.88 22.64
C PRO A 491 22.69 -5.08 21.81
N PRO A 492 22.67 -3.72 21.91
CA PRO A 492 21.64 -2.88 21.30
C PRO A 492 21.45 -3.10 19.78
N GLU A 493 22.52 -3.38 19.04
CA GLU A 493 22.44 -3.64 17.60
C GLU A 493 21.79 -5.00 17.28
N VAL A 494 22.04 -6.00 18.14
CA VAL A 494 21.46 -7.35 18.03
C VAL A 494 20.00 -7.32 18.46
N GLU A 495 19.69 -6.64 19.57
CA GLU A 495 18.32 -6.38 20.04
C GLU A 495 17.47 -5.73 18.94
N ALA A 496 17.95 -4.62 18.36
CA ALA A 496 17.26 -3.93 17.26
C ALA A 496 17.05 -4.83 16.05
N LEU A 497 18.00 -5.72 15.74
CA LEU A 497 17.87 -6.68 14.64
C LEU A 497 16.80 -7.73 14.97
N LEU A 498 16.85 -8.37 16.15
CA LEU A 498 15.91 -9.41 16.57
C LEU A 498 14.47 -8.85 16.63
N VAL A 499 14.26 -7.69 17.27
CA VAL A 499 12.95 -7.02 17.33
C VAL A 499 12.41 -6.73 15.92
N ARG A 500 13.26 -6.27 15.00
CA ARG A 500 12.83 -6.06 13.61
C ARG A 500 12.41 -7.36 12.95
N LEU A 501 13.20 -8.44 13.11
CA LEU A 501 12.94 -9.72 12.44
C LEU A 501 11.72 -10.45 12.99
N THR A 502 11.30 -10.18 14.24
CA THR A 502 10.05 -10.72 14.82
C THR A 502 8.79 -10.27 14.10
N VAL A 503 8.82 -9.09 13.50
CA VAL A 503 7.67 -8.52 12.76
C VAL A 503 7.77 -8.72 11.25
N GLU A 504 8.87 -9.28 10.77
CA GLU A 504 9.11 -9.57 9.35
C GLU A 504 8.88 -11.06 9.09
N GLU A 505 7.85 -11.43 8.34
CA GLU A 505 7.59 -12.84 7.98
C GLU A 505 8.67 -13.41 7.02
N PRO A 506 9.04 -14.69 7.15
CA PRO A 506 9.92 -15.36 6.19
C PRO A 506 9.31 -15.38 4.79
N ARG A 507 10.15 -15.14 3.78
CA ARG A 507 9.71 -15.03 2.38
C ARG A 507 10.16 -16.19 1.49
N SER A 508 11.06 -17.04 2.00
CA SER A 508 11.70 -18.09 1.24
C SER A 508 11.50 -19.46 1.89
N GLN A 509 11.68 -20.52 1.12
CA GLN A 509 11.59 -21.89 1.64
C GLN A 509 12.83 -22.23 2.49
N PRO A 510 12.66 -22.95 3.62
CA PRO A 510 13.77 -23.29 4.53
C PRO A 510 14.97 -23.96 3.85
N ASP A 511 14.70 -24.94 2.97
CA ASP A 511 15.75 -25.68 2.28
C ASP A 511 16.59 -24.78 1.35
N GLU A 512 15.94 -23.88 0.64
CA GLU A 512 16.60 -22.94 -0.27
C GLU A 512 17.50 -21.97 0.50
N VAL A 513 17.01 -21.45 1.63
CA VAL A 513 17.77 -20.51 2.48
C VAL A 513 18.99 -21.17 3.09
N VAL A 514 18.83 -22.36 3.67
CA VAL A 514 19.94 -23.12 4.27
C VAL A 514 20.98 -23.47 3.22
N LEU A 515 20.55 -23.97 2.05
CA LEU A 515 21.46 -24.35 0.96
C LEU A 515 22.26 -23.13 0.47
N GLN A 516 21.62 -22.00 0.28
CA GLN A 516 22.29 -20.77 -0.17
C GLN A 516 23.26 -20.24 0.90
N LEU A 517 22.87 -20.26 2.17
CA LEU A 517 23.71 -19.83 3.29
C LEU A 517 24.97 -20.68 3.41
N VAL A 518 24.83 -22.02 3.33
CA VAL A 518 25.96 -22.97 3.35
C VAL A 518 26.87 -22.76 2.14
N ARG A 519 26.31 -22.58 0.96
CA ARG A 519 27.05 -22.29 -0.28
C ARG A 519 27.90 -21.03 -0.16
N ASP A 520 27.31 -19.95 0.36
CA ASP A 520 27.99 -18.66 0.51
C ASP A 520 29.10 -18.74 1.58
N ALA A 521 28.85 -19.45 2.69
CA ALA A 521 29.84 -19.69 3.72
C ALA A 521 31.02 -20.52 3.18
N ALA A 522 30.72 -21.62 2.48
CA ALA A 522 31.71 -22.48 1.89
C ALA A 522 32.59 -21.77 0.85
N ARG A 523 32.01 -20.96 -0.02
CA ARG A 523 32.77 -20.16 -1.00
C ARG A 523 33.70 -19.15 -0.34
N ARG A 524 33.25 -18.49 0.74
CA ARG A 524 34.12 -17.59 1.51
C ARG A 524 35.34 -18.31 2.08
N GLU A 525 35.11 -19.44 2.76
CA GLU A 525 36.18 -20.18 3.39
C GLU A 525 37.12 -20.82 2.37
N LEU A 526 36.58 -21.30 1.23
CA LEU A 526 37.38 -21.79 0.11
C LEU A 526 38.32 -20.73 -0.47
N SER A 527 37.88 -19.46 -0.51
CA SER A 527 38.75 -18.39 -0.98
C SER A 527 39.95 -18.16 -0.05
N LEU A 528 39.76 -18.33 1.26
CA LEU A 528 40.81 -18.20 2.26
C LEU A 528 41.78 -19.37 2.20
N ILE A 529 41.26 -20.62 2.25
CA ILE A 529 42.12 -21.81 2.23
C ILE A 529 42.87 -21.98 0.90
N THR A 530 42.33 -21.48 -0.22
CA THR A 530 43.04 -21.51 -1.51
C THR A 530 44.29 -20.63 -1.48
N ALA A 531 44.31 -19.56 -0.70
CA ALA A 531 45.52 -18.77 -0.47
C ALA A 531 46.55 -19.54 0.38
N GLU A 532 46.10 -20.27 1.42
CA GLU A 532 46.92 -21.11 2.27
C GLU A 532 47.46 -22.33 1.50
N ALA A 533 46.69 -22.88 0.58
CA ALA A 533 47.05 -24.06 -0.25
C ALA A 533 48.27 -23.83 -1.15
N ARG A 534 48.68 -22.57 -1.37
CA ARG A 534 49.92 -22.23 -2.12
C ARG A 534 51.20 -22.65 -1.38
N THR A 535 51.11 -22.80 -0.07
CA THR A 535 52.28 -23.09 0.79
C THR A 535 52.11 -24.36 1.65
N SER A 536 50.92 -24.95 1.72
CA SER A 536 50.60 -26.10 2.56
C SER A 536 49.93 -27.23 1.77
N PRO A 537 50.54 -28.42 1.64
CA PRO A 537 49.92 -29.58 1.02
C PRO A 537 48.62 -30.01 1.71
N ALA A 538 48.54 -29.92 3.03
CA ALA A 538 47.34 -30.25 3.79
C ALA A 538 46.19 -29.32 3.46
N ALA A 539 46.44 -28.01 3.32
CA ALA A 539 45.44 -27.05 2.90
C ALA A 539 44.96 -27.28 1.45
N MET A 540 45.84 -27.80 0.59
CA MET A 540 45.48 -28.16 -0.78
C MET A 540 44.52 -29.35 -0.85
N GLU A 541 44.75 -30.40 -0.05
CA GLU A 541 43.82 -31.53 0.04
C GLU A 541 42.46 -31.14 0.65
N GLU A 542 42.50 -30.28 1.66
CA GLU A 542 41.30 -29.77 2.30
C GLU A 542 40.47 -28.92 1.34
N ALA A 543 41.08 -28.00 0.59
CA ALA A 543 40.43 -27.19 -0.43
C ALA A 543 39.82 -28.07 -1.54
N ALA A 544 40.52 -29.13 -1.97
CA ALA A 544 40.01 -30.05 -2.98
C ALA A 544 38.74 -30.78 -2.51
N ARG A 545 38.74 -31.30 -1.26
CA ARG A 545 37.56 -31.96 -0.66
C ARG A 545 36.37 -30.99 -0.55
N ALA A 546 36.59 -29.81 0.00
CA ALA A 546 35.52 -28.82 0.16
C ALA A 546 34.95 -28.37 -1.20
N THR A 547 35.79 -28.24 -2.23
CA THR A 547 35.36 -27.94 -3.60
C THR A 547 34.45 -29.05 -4.15
N GLY A 548 34.80 -30.33 -3.90
CA GLY A 548 33.94 -31.46 -4.27
C GLY A 548 32.54 -31.35 -3.65
N TRP A 549 32.46 -31.11 -2.35
CA TRP A 549 31.18 -30.95 -1.66
C TRP A 549 30.36 -29.76 -2.16
N VAL A 550 30.99 -28.65 -2.54
CA VAL A 550 30.28 -27.49 -3.13
C VAL A 550 29.67 -27.84 -4.50
N GLN A 551 30.35 -28.71 -5.29
CA GLN A 551 29.81 -29.19 -6.58
C GLN A 551 28.61 -30.13 -6.37
N GLU A 552 28.68 -31.00 -5.32
CA GLU A 552 27.61 -31.92 -4.96
C GLU A 552 26.35 -31.24 -4.40
N LEU A 553 26.41 -29.96 -4.02
CA LEU A 553 25.23 -29.17 -3.60
C LEU A 553 24.21 -28.98 -4.72
N ASP A 554 24.62 -29.03 -5.98
CA ASP A 554 23.74 -28.80 -7.12
C ASP A 554 23.00 -30.08 -7.58
N ASP A 555 23.36 -31.25 -7.06
CA ASP A 555 22.69 -32.52 -7.33
C ASP A 555 21.72 -32.87 -6.19
N PRO A 556 20.40 -32.96 -6.45
CA PRO A 556 19.42 -33.33 -5.42
C PRO A 556 19.66 -34.62 -4.68
N ALA A 557 20.38 -35.60 -5.31
CA ALA A 557 20.69 -36.87 -4.70
C ALA A 557 21.80 -36.80 -3.63
N THR A 558 22.71 -35.84 -3.76
CA THR A 558 23.90 -35.69 -2.91
C THR A 558 23.86 -34.41 -2.05
N SER A 559 23.00 -33.44 -2.36
CA SER A 559 22.97 -32.15 -1.71
C SER A 559 22.82 -32.19 -0.19
N VAL A 560 22.04 -33.13 0.35
CA VAL A 560 21.80 -33.24 1.81
C VAL A 560 23.10 -33.69 2.51
N ALA A 561 23.78 -34.68 1.96
CA ALA A 561 25.04 -35.18 2.52
C ALA A 561 26.18 -34.17 2.37
N ALA A 562 26.24 -33.50 1.24
CA ALA A 562 27.20 -32.41 0.97
C ALA A 562 26.99 -31.23 1.91
N THR A 563 25.73 -30.83 2.16
CA THR A 563 25.37 -29.77 3.12
C THR A 563 25.89 -30.12 4.51
N ALA A 564 25.63 -31.34 5.01
CA ALA A 564 26.10 -31.77 6.33
C ALA A 564 27.63 -31.78 6.43
N SER A 565 28.34 -32.25 5.39
CA SER A 565 29.79 -32.25 5.32
C SER A 565 30.39 -30.85 5.33
N LEU A 566 29.80 -29.93 4.58
CA LEU A 566 30.21 -28.52 4.53
C LEU A 566 29.98 -27.81 5.85
N VAL A 567 28.84 -28.00 6.50
CA VAL A 567 28.55 -27.39 7.80
C VAL A 567 29.56 -27.89 8.84
N ALA A 568 29.79 -29.20 8.93
CA ALA A 568 30.80 -29.76 9.83
C ALA A 568 32.21 -29.20 9.58
N TRP A 569 32.61 -29.10 8.32
CA TRP A 569 33.88 -28.49 7.93
C TRP A 569 33.99 -27.01 8.33
N LEU A 570 32.96 -26.20 8.08
CA LEU A 570 32.92 -24.79 8.43
C LEU A 570 33.00 -24.56 9.94
N VAL A 571 32.34 -25.39 10.74
CA VAL A 571 32.42 -25.34 12.21
C VAL A 571 33.86 -25.61 12.70
N VAL A 572 34.53 -26.64 12.19
CA VAL A 572 35.92 -26.94 12.54
C VAL A 572 36.86 -25.80 12.15
N ARG A 573 36.71 -25.24 10.95
CA ARG A 573 37.50 -24.10 10.48
C ARG A 573 37.30 -22.83 11.32
N SER A 574 36.07 -22.56 11.73
CA SER A 574 35.77 -21.39 12.57
C SER A 574 36.45 -21.45 13.95
N GLN A 575 36.57 -22.68 14.52
CA GLN A 575 37.26 -22.93 15.79
C GLN A 575 38.78 -22.79 15.67
N THR A 576 39.33 -23.18 14.52
CA THR A 576 40.78 -23.12 14.26
C THR A 576 41.27 -21.69 14.03
N ASN A 577 40.45 -20.88 13.35
CA ASN A 577 40.75 -19.47 13.06
C ASN A 577 40.51 -18.55 14.29
N GLY A 578 39.64 -18.94 15.24
CA GLY A 578 39.38 -18.21 16.49
C GLY A 578 40.47 -18.38 17.57
N SER A 579 41.29 -19.45 17.51
CA SER A 579 42.38 -19.70 18.47
C SER A 579 43.68 -18.95 18.16
N GLY A 580 43.78 -18.26 17.03
CA GLY A 580 44.98 -17.50 16.60
C GLY A 580 45.03 -16.03 16.99
N GLN A 581 44.03 -15.46 17.64
CA GLN A 581 43.99 -14.04 18.03
C GLN A 581 44.27 -13.74 19.52
N TYR A 582 44.63 -14.75 20.31
CA TYR A 582 45.08 -14.57 21.69
C TYR A 582 46.43 -15.31 21.90
N THR A 583 47.50 -14.80 21.29
CA THR A 583 48.89 -14.98 21.75
C THR A 583 49.66 -13.70 21.49
#